data_54b897aa28acccb37b6c54a3ed39a6ac
#
_entry.id   54b897aa28acccb37b6c54a3ed39a6ac
#
_cell.length_a   1.000
_cell.length_b   1.000
_cell.length_c   1.000
_cell.angle_alpha   90.00
_cell.angle_beta   90.00
_cell.angle_gamma   90.00
#
_symmetry.space_group_name_H-M   'P 1'
#
loop_
_entity.id
_entity.type
_entity.pdbx_description
1 polymer ?
#
loop_
_entity_poly.entity_id
_entity_poly.type
_entity_poly.pdbx_seq_one_letter_code
_entity_poly.pdbx_strand_id
1 'polypeptide(L)'
;MEYLEAQVSGKLAQILQGELKPELLNPLVPNAMQSTITPLVLVQVNMFDCSGLAVGLIFAHFIVDGISAISFFNTWATTCKVEGISEVVHQRFDLGSFFPPREKVMPGVPPMKQGDLIISQRFVFNSVAISSLKAIAKGGACDSESLTKCQPSQVMVVIALIWKALIATAKAGHENFRASILCHSLNLQGKMALPIPDNSFGNLYMVANAWFSGDNESKIELHELVDAFHDSIRNALHDCKKP
;
A
#
# COMPACT_ATOMS: atom_id res chain seq x y z
N MET A 1 14.30 11.42 -15.69
CA MET A 1 13.18 12.15 -15.04
C MET A 1 12.57 13.06 -16.09
N GLU A 2 11.26 13.05 -16.21
CA GLU A 2 10.51 13.94 -17.09
C GLU A 2 9.67 14.87 -16.21
N TYR A 3 9.61 16.15 -16.58
CA TYR A 3 8.95 17.20 -15.81
C TYR A 3 7.94 17.92 -16.71
N LEU A 4 6.73 18.10 -16.19
CA LEU A 4 5.61 18.74 -16.89
C LEU A 4 5.04 19.88 -16.01
N GLU A 5 4.59 20.95 -16.63
CA GLU A 5 3.81 22.01 -15.98
C GLU A 5 2.43 22.07 -16.62
N ALA A 6 1.41 22.20 -15.80
CA ALA A 6 0.02 22.30 -16.23
C ALA A 6 -0.68 23.46 -15.51
N GLN A 7 -1.45 24.24 -16.28
CA GLN A 7 -2.36 25.22 -15.73
C GLN A 7 -3.73 24.59 -15.52
N VAL A 8 -4.29 24.74 -14.33
CA VAL A 8 -5.60 24.15 -13.95
C VAL A 8 -6.58 25.26 -13.62
N SER A 9 -7.66 25.35 -14.41
CA SER A 9 -8.73 26.30 -14.14
C SER A 9 -9.49 25.92 -12.87
N GLY A 10 -9.70 26.88 -11.97
CA GLY A 10 -10.43 26.68 -10.72
C GLY A 10 -9.56 26.78 -9.46
N LYS A 11 -10.16 26.39 -8.35
CA LYS A 11 -9.52 26.48 -7.02
C LYS A 11 -9.16 25.10 -6.49
N LEU A 12 -7.94 24.93 -6.01
CA LEU A 12 -7.50 23.69 -5.36
C LEU A 12 -8.43 23.26 -4.20
N ALA A 13 -8.98 24.23 -3.45
CA ALA A 13 -9.92 23.94 -2.37
C ALA A 13 -11.19 23.20 -2.85
N GLN A 14 -11.63 23.37 -4.09
CA GLN A 14 -12.79 22.67 -4.63
C GLN A 14 -12.53 21.15 -4.75
N ILE A 15 -11.30 20.77 -5.06
CA ILE A 15 -10.90 19.35 -5.10
C ILE A 15 -10.76 18.79 -3.68
N LEU A 16 -10.16 19.56 -2.75
CA LEU A 16 -9.88 19.10 -1.38
C LEU A 16 -11.13 19.00 -0.50
N GLN A 17 -12.12 19.87 -0.70
CA GLN A 17 -13.37 19.91 0.09
C GLN A 17 -14.44 18.97 -0.47
N GLY A 18 -14.34 18.57 -1.72
CA GLY A 18 -15.24 17.64 -2.36
C GLY A 18 -14.96 16.18 -2.01
N GLU A 19 -15.80 15.30 -2.54
CA GLU A 19 -15.52 13.88 -2.54
C GLU A 19 -14.30 13.64 -3.48
N LEU A 20 -13.19 13.14 -2.92
CA LEU A 20 -12.00 12.84 -3.70
C LEU A 20 -12.27 11.64 -4.62
N LYS A 21 -12.68 11.92 -5.84
CA LYS A 21 -12.90 10.92 -6.88
C LYS A 21 -11.62 10.74 -7.71
N PRO A 22 -11.24 9.49 -8.05
CA PRO A 22 -10.07 9.24 -8.89
C PRO A 22 -10.09 10.04 -10.20
N GLU A 23 -11.26 10.21 -10.80
CA GLU A 23 -11.44 10.93 -12.07
C GLU A 23 -11.03 12.41 -11.98
N LEU A 24 -11.17 13.02 -10.79
CA LEU A 24 -10.73 14.40 -10.54
C LEU A 24 -9.22 14.50 -10.31
N LEU A 25 -8.59 13.41 -9.87
CA LEU A 25 -7.15 13.36 -9.56
C LEU A 25 -6.32 12.92 -10.76
N ASN A 26 -6.87 12.08 -11.64
CA ASN A 26 -6.16 11.55 -12.82
C ASN A 26 -5.54 12.63 -13.70
N PRO A 27 -6.18 13.79 -13.99
CA PRO A 27 -5.57 14.84 -14.78
C PRO A 27 -4.39 15.55 -14.10
N LEU A 28 -4.26 15.41 -12.76
CA LEU A 28 -3.19 16.05 -11.99
C LEU A 28 -1.91 15.22 -11.93
N VAL A 29 -1.91 14.03 -12.51
CA VAL A 29 -0.72 13.17 -12.63
C VAL A 29 -0.29 13.06 -14.08
N PRO A 30 1.03 12.86 -14.36
CA PRO A 30 1.53 12.71 -15.71
C PRO A 30 0.88 11.52 -16.42
N ASN A 31 0.64 11.64 -17.73
CA ASN A 31 0.20 10.51 -18.53
C ASN A 31 1.41 9.69 -19.01
N ALA A 32 1.69 8.59 -18.33
CA ALA A 32 2.84 7.72 -18.64
C ALA A 32 2.76 7.09 -20.06
N MET A 33 1.56 7.01 -20.67
CA MET A 33 1.39 6.44 -22.00
C MET A 33 1.85 7.36 -23.15
N GLN A 34 2.11 8.63 -22.88
CA GLN A 34 2.57 9.59 -23.89
C GLN A 34 4.09 9.63 -24.05
N SER A 35 4.83 8.99 -23.15
CA SER A 35 6.29 8.95 -23.25
C SER A 35 6.76 7.82 -24.16
N THR A 36 7.63 8.15 -25.12
CA THR A 36 8.31 7.16 -26.00
C THR A 36 9.37 6.36 -25.28
N ILE A 37 9.84 6.85 -24.15
CA ILE A 37 10.81 6.19 -23.24
C ILE A 37 10.12 6.08 -21.90
N THR A 38 10.10 4.91 -21.27
CA THR A 38 9.54 4.75 -19.92
C THR A 38 10.48 5.40 -18.90
N PRO A 39 10.22 6.64 -18.47
CA PRO A 39 11.08 7.31 -17.50
C PRO A 39 10.90 6.68 -16.12
N LEU A 40 11.98 6.65 -15.32
CA LEU A 40 11.95 6.13 -13.97
C LEU A 40 11.08 6.98 -13.03
N VAL A 41 11.01 8.29 -13.30
CA VAL A 41 10.22 9.27 -12.52
C VAL A 41 9.61 10.28 -13.48
N LEU A 42 8.31 10.49 -13.35
CA LEU A 42 7.55 11.55 -14.00
C LEU A 42 7.02 12.49 -12.94
N VAL A 43 7.12 13.79 -13.19
CA VAL A 43 6.65 14.85 -12.28
C VAL A 43 5.73 15.78 -13.06
N GLN A 44 4.56 16.09 -12.53
CA GLN A 44 3.68 17.13 -13.06
C GLN A 44 3.35 18.13 -11.96
N VAL A 45 3.67 19.40 -12.20
CA VAL A 45 3.28 20.50 -11.33
C VAL A 45 2.05 21.17 -11.91
N ASN A 46 0.97 21.19 -11.15
CA ASN A 46 -0.32 21.74 -11.55
C ASN A 46 -0.54 23.05 -10.81
N MET A 47 -0.61 24.16 -11.56
CA MET A 47 -0.84 25.50 -11.02
C MET A 47 -2.31 25.87 -11.19
N PHE A 48 -2.98 26.14 -10.06
CA PHE A 48 -4.39 26.55 -10.04
C PHE A 48 -4.54 28.06 -10.14
N ASP A 49 -5.69 28.55 -10.64
CA ASP A 49 -5.99 29.98 -10.73
C ASP A 49 -5.90 30.72 -9.37
N CYS A 50 -6.07 30.01 -8.27
CA CYS A 50 -5.91 30.53 -6.91
C CYS A 50 -4.46 30.52 -6.40
N SER A 51 -3.47 30.30 -7.26
CA SER A 51 -2.05 30.12 -6.90
C SER A 51 -1.77 28.88 -6.02
N GLY A 52 -2.74 27.99 -5.87
CA GLY A 52 -2.52 26.69 -5.23
C GLY A 52 -1.74 25.76 -6.17
N LEU A 53 -0.91 24.89 -5.60
CA LEU A 53 -0.13 23.92 -6.33
C LEU A 53 -0.55 22.48 -5.97
N ALA A 54 -0.63 21.61 -6.97
CA ALA A 54 -0.69 20.18 -6.78
C ALA A 54 0.44 19.51 -7.58
N VAL A 55 1.15 18.59 -6.95
CA VAL A 55 2.26 17.87 -7.56
C VAL A 55 1.86 16.42 -7.75
N GLY A 56 1.81 15.97 -9.01
CA GLY A 56 1.61 14.59 -9.39
C GLY A 56 2.95 13.91 -9.65
N LEU A 57 3.14 12.69 -9.09
CA LEU A 57 4.34 11.90 -9.29
C LEU A 57 3.99 10.48 -9.74
N ILE A 58 4.73 9.99 -10.70
CA ILE A 58 4.74 8.58 -11.09
C ILE A 58 6.17 8.07 -10.98
N PHE A 59 6.31 6.92 -10.31
CA PHE A 59 7.57 6.19 -10.21
C PHE A 59 7.44 4.84 -10.91
N ALA A 60 8.50 4.41 -11.58
CA ALA A 60 8.62 3.02 -12.00
C ALA A 60 8.78 2.13 -10.74
N HIS A 61 7.82 1.25 -10.47
CA HIS A 61 7.76 0.49 -9.21
C HIS A 61 8.97 -0.45 -8.99
N PHE A 62 9.72 -0.77 -10.05
CA PHE A 62 10.94 -1.59 -9.90
C PHE A 62 12.12 -0.85 -9.24
N ILE A 63 12.04 0.50 -9.08
CA ILE A 63 13.09 1.27 -8.39
C ILE A 63 12.69 1.72 -6.99
N VAL A 64 11.40 1.68 -6.63
CA VAL A 64 10.89 2.30 -5.40
C VAL A 64 9.64 1.63 -4.90
N ASP A 65 9.56 1.41 -3.59
CA ASP A 65 8.33 1.07 -2.88
C ASP A 65 7.61 2.31 -2.34
N GLY A 66 6.42 2.10 -1.73
CA GLY A 66 5.60 3.19 -1.22
C GLY A 66 6.29 4.02 -0.12
N ILE A 67 7.10 3.40 0.73
CA ILE A 67 7.78 4.09 1.83
C ILE A 67 8.92 4.95 1.28
N SER A 68 9.72 4.40 0.37
CA SER A 68 10.80 5.14 -0.29
C SER A 68 10.25 6.31 -1.12
N ALA A 69 9.10 6.14 -1.79
CA ALA A 69 8.42 7.23 -2.50
C ALA A 69 7.98 8.35 -1.55
N ILE A 70 7.37 8.01 -0.40
CA ILE A 70 6.96 8.99 0.62
C ILE A 70 8.19 9.69 1.21
N SER A 71 9.26 8.95 1.49
CA SER A 71 10.52 9.51 2.00
C SER A 71 11.13 10.50 1.00
N PHE A 72 11.12 10.16 -0.29
CA PHE A 72 11.54 11.08 -1.36
C PHE A 72 10.74 12.39 -1.35
N PHE A 73 9.41 12.30 -1.27
CA PHE A 73 8.53 13.46 -1.19
C PHE A 73 8.84 14.36 0.01
N ASN A 74 9.00 13.76 1.18
CA ASN A 74 9.29 14.49 2.40
C ASN A 74 10.65 15.19 2.31
N THR A 75 11.66 14.52 1.77
CA THR A 75 12.98 15.09 1.56
C THR A 75 12.91 16.26 0.57
N TRP A 76 12.21 16.09 -0.54
CA TRP A 76 12.03 17.15 -1.53
C TRP A 76 11.30 18.37 -0.93
N ALA A 77 10.17 18.15 -0.25
CA ALA A 77 9.42 19.23 0.40
C ALA A 77 10.24 19.95 1.46
N THR A 78 11.07 19.24 2.21
CA THR A 78 11.98 19.82 3.21
C THR A 78 13.05 20.65 2.54
N THR A 79 13.67 20.15 1.47
CA THR A 79 14.68 20.88 0.68
C THR A 79 14.14 22.18 0.12
N CYS A 80 12.87 22.21 -0.30
CA CYS A 80 12.23 23.44 -0.78
C CYS A 80 11.95 24.49 0.32
N LYS A 81 11.91 24.08 1.60
CA LYS A 81 11.60 24.98 2.72
C LYS A 81 12.84 25.55 3.42
N VAL A 82 13.94 24.82 3.37
CA VAL A 82 15.15 25.15 4.13
C VAL A 82 16.11 25.93 3.25
N GLU A 83 16.56 27.12 3.72
CA GLU A 83 17.58 27.96 3.04
C GLU A 83 18.99 27.36 3.10
N GLY A 84 19.16 26.16 3.66
CA GLY A 84 20.46 25.48 3.76
C GLY A 84 20.31 23.97 3.53
N ILE A 85 21.15 23.43 2.63
CA ILE A 85 21.14 21.98 2.25
C ILE A 85 21.66 21.08 3.39
N SER A 86 22.34 21.63 4.39
CA SER A 86 23.04 20.87 5.45
C SER A 86 22.13 20.11 6.42
N GLU A 87 20.83 20.43 6.49
CA GLU A 87 19.88 19.77 7.40
C GLU A 87 19.01 18.71 6.70
N VAL A 88 19.19 18.51 5.39
CA VAL A 88 18.37 17.58 4.62
C VAL A 88 18.96 16.19 4.70
N VAL A 89 18.16 15.21 5.15
CA VAL A 89 18.53 13.80 5.14
C VAL A 89 18.50 13.28 3.69
N HIS A 90 19.66 13.10 3.09
CA HIS A 90 19.78 12.59 1.72
C HIS A 90 19.43 11.10 1.64
N GLN A 91 18.74 10.71 0.56
CA GLN A 91 18.43 9.32 0.26
C GLN A 91 19.72 8.55 -0.08
N ARG A 92 19.79 7.29 0.36
CA ARG A 92 20.89 6.36 0.04
C ARG A 92 20.45 5.34 -0.99
N PHE A 93 21.22 5.20 -2.06
CA PHE A 93 20.94 4.31 -3.19
C PHE A 93 21.85 3.06 -3.18
N ASP A 94 22.14 2.53 -1.99
CA ASP A 94 23.09 1.46 -1.77
C ASP A 94 22.47 0.10 -1.42
N LEU A 95 21.13 -0.05 -1.54
CA LEU A 95 20.44 -1.32 -1.27
C LEU A 95 20.97 -2.49 -2.08
N GLY A 96 21.50 -2.26 -3.28
CA GLY A 96 22.13 -3.30 -4.10
C GLY A 96 23.36 -3.95 -3.45
N SER A 97 24.02 -3.29 -2.50
CA SER A 97 25.14 -3.87 -1.75
C SER A 97 24.65 -4.87 -0.70
N PHE A 98 23.45 -4.69 -0.16
CA PHE A 98 22.82 -5.63 0.79
C PHE A 98 22.07 -6.75 0.05
N PHE A 99 21.50 -6.45 -1.12
CA PHE A 99 20.70 -7.37 -1.93
C PHE A 99 21.25 -7.42 -3.36
N PRO A 100 22.33 -8.17 -3.60
CA PRO A 100 22.87 -8.31 -4.95
C PRO A 100 21.87 -9.01 -5.87
N PRO A 101 21.91 -8.71 -7.18
CA PRO A 101 21.05 -9.34 -8.17
C PRO A 101 21.11 -10.86 -8.10
N ARG A 102 19.97 -11.54 -8.22
CA ARG A 102 19.88 -12.99 -8.31
C ARG A 102 19.60 -13.41 -9.75
N GLU A 103 20.17 -14.55 -10.17
CA GLU A 103 19.95 -15.10 -11.51
C GLU A 103 18.50 -15.52 -11.76
N LYS A 104 17.78 -15.92 -10.70
CA LYS A 104 16.37 -16.31 -10.82
C LYS A 104 15.46 -15.14 -10.49
N VAL A 105 14.76 -14.66 -11.50
CA VAL A 105 13.65 -13.70 -11.33
C VAL A 105 12.42 -14.50 -10.92
N MET A 106 11.82 -14.15 -9.78
CA MET A 106 10.52 -14.69 -9.40
C MET A 106 9.48 -14.23 -10.44
N PRO A 107 8.57 -15.11 -10.87
CA PRO A 107 7.49 -14.69 -11.76
C PRO A 107 6.68 -13.59 -11.06
N GLY A 108 6.61 -12.43 -11.70
CA GLY A 108 5.80 -11.31 -11.21
C GLY A 108 4.29 -11.60 -11.32
N VAL A 109 3.49 -10.73 -10.75
CA VAL A 109 2.04 -10.74 -10.99
C VAL A 109 1.83 -10.53 -12.49
N PRO A 110 1.02 -11.38 -13.15
CA PRO A 110 0.75 -11.21 -14.58
C PRO A 110 0.19 -9.80 -14.83
N PRO A 111 0.63 -9.14 -15.91
CA PRO A 111 0.10 -7.83 -16.25
C PRO A 111 -1.42 -7.92 -16.50
N MET A 112 -2.14 -6.88 -16.11
CA MET A 112 -3.57 -6.75 -16.44
C MET A 112 -3.74 -6.80 -17.96
N LYS A 113 -4.77 -7.50 -18.41
CA LYS A 113 -5.08 -7.56 -19.85
C LYS A 113 -5.53 -6.18 -20.33
N GLN A 114 -5.05 -5.79 -21.51
CA GLN A 114 -5.48 -4.56 -22.15
C GLN A 114 -7.00 -4.62 -22.41
N GLY A 115 -7.76 -3.66 -21.89
CA GLY A 115 -9.22 -3.62 -22.01
C GLY A 115 -9.99 -4.04 -20.75
N ASP A 116 -9.33 -4.47 -19.68
CA ASP A 116 -10.01 -4.73 -18.41
C ASP A 116 -10.60 -3.43 -17.84
N LEU A 117 -11.87 -3.45 -17.47
CA LEU A 117 -12.53 -2.32 -16.83
C LEU A 117 -12.05 -2.20 -15.38
N ILE A 118 -11.35 -1.12 -15.07
CA ILE A 118 -10.92 -0.80 -13.70
C ILE A 118 -11.99 0.09 -13.07
N ILE A 119 -12.54 -0.36 -11.95
CA ILE A 119 -13.44 0.43 -11.11
C ILE A 119 -12.69 0.81 -9.83
N SER A 120 -12.59 2.12 -9.57
CA SER A 120 -12.01 2.64 -8.34
C SER A 120 -13.11 3.21 -7.45
N GLN A 121 -13.14 2.79 -6.18
CA GLN A 121 -14.10 3.30 -5.22
C GLN A 121 -13.42 3.58 -3.88
N ARG A 122 -13.79 4.70 -3.25
CA ARG A 122 -13.31 5.08 -1.92
C ARG A 122 -14.32 4.68 -0.85
N PHE A 123 -13.87 3.95 0.15
CA PHE A 123 -14.63 3.64 1.35
C PHE A 123 -14.04 4.37 2.55
N VAL A 124 -14.90 4.98 3.38
CA VAL A 124 -14.49 5.71 4.58
C VAL A 124 -15.04 5.02 5.82
N PHE A 125 -14.13 4.65 6.72
CA PHE A 125 -14.46 4.05 8.01
C PHE A 125 -14.22 5.07 9.13
N ASN A 126 -15.27 5.49 9.82
CA ASN A 126 -15.14 6.36 10.98
C ASN A 126 -14.71 5.57 12.24
N SER A 127 -14.40 6.27 13.32
CA SER A 127 -13.93 5.66 14.56
C SER A 127 -14.93 4.66 15.17
N VAL A 128 -16.23 4.89 15.03
CA VAL A 128 -17.27 3.99 15.52
C VAL A 128 -17.27 2.68 14.74
N ALA A 129 -17.22 2.76 13.40
CA ALA A 129 -17.15 1.58 12.54
C ALA A 129 -15.88 0.75 12.83
N ILE A 130 -14.73 1.41 13.00
CA ILE A 130 -13.47 0.73 13.36
C ILE A 130 -13.58 0.05 14.74
N SER A 131 -14.17 0.72 15.74
CA SER A 131 -14.36 0.15 17.07
C SER A 131 -15.27 -1.08 17.04
N SER A 132 -16.36 -1.03 16.28
CA SER A 132 -17.28 -2.15 16.08
C SER A 132 -16.59 -3.34 15.38
N LEU A 133 -15.81 -3.08 14.32
CA LEU A 133 -15.03 -4.13 13.65
C LEU A 133 -14.01 -4.79 14.57
N LYS A 134 -13.33 -4.01 15.40
CA LYS A 134 -12.39 -4.54 16.40
C LYS A 134 -13.08 -5.39 17.46
N ALA A 135 -14.29 -5.02 17.89
CA ALA A 135 -15.09 -5.81 18.82
C ALA A 135 -15.51 -7.15 18.23
N ILE A 136 -15.98 -7.16 16.97
CA ILE A 136 -16.34 -8.38 16.24
C ILE A 136 -15.11 -9.28 16.04
N ALA A 137 -13.97 -8.67 15.69
CA ALA A 137 -12.71 -9.40 15.46
C ALA A 137 -12.13 -10.05 16.72
N LYS A 138 -12.52 -9.62 17.92
CA LYS A 138 -12.10 -10.25 19.19
C LYS A 138 -12.82 -11.58 19.46
N GLY A 139 -13.86 -11.91 18.69
CA GLY A 139 -14.73 -13.05 18.97
C GLY A 139 -15.60 -12.82 20.20
N GLY A 140 -16.86 -13.26 20.17
CA GLY A 140 -17.79 -13.08 21.31
C GLY A 140 -17.49 -13.95 22.54
N ALA A 141 -16.44 -14.77 22.55
CA ALA A 141 -16.03 -15.61 23.68
C ALA A 141 -14.95 -14.90 24.48
N CYS A 142 -15.36 -14.35 25.59
CA CYS A 142 -14.49 -13.88 26.67
C CYS A 142 -14.03 -15.10 27.50
N ASP A 143 -13.29 -16.02 26.89
CA ASP A 143 -12.59 -17.05 27.64
C ASP A 143 -11.33 -16.42 28.22
N SER A 144 -11.34 -16.30 29.54
CA SER A 144 -10.38 -15.57 30.39
C SER A 144 -8.95 -16.13 30.37
N GLU A 145 -8.64 -17.15 29.60
CA GLU A 145 -7.30 -17.76 29.55
C GLU A 145 -6.43 -17.36 28.37
N SER A 146 -6.93 -16.58 27.40
CA SER A 146 -6.12 -16.10 26.27
C SER A 146 -5.83 -14.61 26.36
N LEU A 147 -5.14 -14.18 27.41
CA LEU A 147 -4.64 -12.80 27.60
C LEU A 147 -3.56 -12.36 26.59
N THR A 148 -3.20 -13.21 25.63
CA THR A 148 -2.15 -12.95 24.62
C THR A 148 -2.68 -12.63 23.23
N LYS A 149 -4.01 -12.59 23.01
CA LYS A 149 -4.53 -12.17 21.69
C LYS A 149 -4.24 -10.70 21.46
N CYS A 150 -3.31 -10.45 20.55
CA CYS A 150 -2.93 -9.11 20.10
C CYS A 150 -4.17 -8.31 19.68
N GLN A 151 -4.29 -7.07 20.16
CA GLN A 151 -5.38 -6.20 19.72
C GLN A 151 -5.20 -5.91 18.21
N PRO A 152 -6.17 -6.25 17.35
CA PRO A 152 -6.00 -6.03 15.92
C PRO A 152 -5.91 -4.53 15.61
N SER A 153 -5.00 -4.17 14.71
CA SER A 153 -4.91 -2.80 14.21
C SER A 153 -6.16 -2.43 13.39
N GLN A 154 -6.42 -1.14 13.21
CA GLN A 154 -7.50 -0.70 12.32
C GLN A 154 -7.32 -1.18 10.88
N VAL A 155 -6.09 -1.23 10.40
CA VAL A 155 -5.77 -1.72 9.05
C VAL A 155 -6.11 -3.20 8.92
N MET A 156 -5.77 -4.02 9.92
CA MET A 156 -6.06 -5.46 9.90
C MET A 156 -7.56 -5.75 9.82
N VAL A 157 -8.39 -5.08 10.63
CA VAL A 157 -9.84 -5.34 10.64
C VAL A 157 -10.51 -4.89 9.35
N VAL A 158 -10.05 -3.81 8.74
CA VAL A 158 -10.57 -3.33 7.44
C VAL A 158 -10.15 -4.27 6.31
N ILE A 159 -8.89 -4.70 6.25
CA ILE A 159 -8.42 -5.67 5.25
C ILE A 159 -9.17 -7.00 5.39
N ALA A 160 -9.34 -7.51 6.62
CA ALA A 160 -10.08 -8.75 6.86
C ALA A 160 -11.57 -8.62 6.44
N LEU A 161 -12.20 -7.47 6.66
CA LEU A 161 -13.56 -7.21 6.20
C LEU A 161 -13.66 -7.24 4.67
N ILE A 162 -12.72 -6.58 3.97
CA ILE A 162 -12.67 -6.58 2.50
C ILE A 162 -12.44 -8.01 2.00
N TRP A 163 -11.49 -8.74 2.59
CA TRP A 163 -11.20 -10.12 2.24
C TRP A 163 -12.43 -11.02 2.42
N LYS A 164 -13.15 -10.88 3.55
CA LYS A 164 -14.43 -11.57 3.80
C LYS A 164 -15.46 -11.29 2.71
N ALA A 165 -15.62 -10.03 2.31
CA ALA A 165 -16.56 -9.63 1.26
C ALA A 165 -16.16 -10.23 -0.10
N LEU A 166 -14.88 -10.24 -0.45
CA LEU A 166 -14.37 -10.85 -1.69
C LEU A 166 -14.59 -12.37 -1.72
N ILE A 167 -14.35 -13.05 -0.60
CA ILE A 167 -14.62 -14.49 -0.48
C ILE A 167 -16.13 -14.76 -0.66
N ALA A 168 -17.00 -13.97 -0.01
CA ALA A 168 -18.44 -14.11 -0.13
C ALA A 168 -18.92 -13.89 -1.57
N THR A 169 -18.37 -12.91 -2.27
CA THR A 169 -18.67 -12.63 -3.68
C THR A 169 -18.21 -13.78 -4.58
N ALA A 170 -17.02 -14.32 -4.35
CA ALA A 170 -16.51 -15.46 -5.09
C ALA A 170 -17.36 -16.72 -4.88
N LYS A 171 -17.83 -16.96 -3.65
CA LYS A 171 -18.77 -18.04 -3.33
C LYS A 171 -20.08 -17.90 -4.10
N ALA A 172 -20.65 -16.71 -4.16
CA ALA A 172 -21.92 -16.46 -4.85
C ALA A 172 -21.81 -16.64 -6.38
N GLY A 173 -20.63 -16.48 -6.95
CA GLY A 173 -20.39 -16.60 -8.39
C GLY A 173 -19.92 -17.99 -8.86
N HIS A 174 -19.61 -18.92 -7.97
CA HIS A 174 -19.05 -20.23 -8.30
C HIS A 174 -19.69 -21.33 -7.45
N GLU A 175 -20.04 -22.45 -8.09
CA GLU A 175 -20.62 -23.62 -7.40
C GLU A 175 -19.62 -24.29 -6.43
N ASN A 176 -18.32 -24.19 -6.71
CA ASN A 176 -17.27 -24.76 -5.87
C ASN A 176 -16.47 -23.66 -5.20
N PHE A 177 -16.39 -23.69 -3.88
CA PHE A 177 -15.54 -22.80 -3.12
C PHE A 177 -14.07 -23.12 -3.36
N ARG A 178 -13.28 -22.08 -3.63
CA ARG A 178 -11.84 -22.18 -3.79
C ARG A 178 -11.12 -21.60 -2.58
N ALA A 179 -9.96 -22.16 -2.24
CA ALA A 179 -9.08 -21.54 -1.26
C ALA A 179 -8.77 -20.09 -1.67
N SER A 180 -8.73 -19.22 -0.69
CA SER A 180 -8.44 -17.79 -0.89
C SER A 180 -7.12 -17.43 -0.23
N ILE A 181 -6.33 -16.59 -0.89
CA ILE A 181 -5.06 -16.09 -0.37
C ILE A 181 -5.16 -14.56 -0.29
N LEU A 182 -4.85 -14.03 0.90
CA LEU A 182 -4.59 -12.62 1.09
C LEU A 182 -3.07 -12.38 1.04
N CYS A 183 -2.61 -11.64 0.04
CA CYS A 183 -1.22 -11.21 -0.07
C CYS A 183 -1.09 -9.77 0.45
N HIS A 184 -0.22 -9.55 1.42
CA HIS A 184 0.00 -8.23 2.03
C HIS A 184 1.46 -7.84 2.02
N SER A 185 1.78 -6.67 1.46
CA SER A 185 3.14 -6.14 1.44
C SER A 185 3.51 -5.56 2.80
N LEU A 186 4.65 -6.00 3.34
CA LEU A 186 5.22 -5.54 4.60
C LEU A 186 6.47 -4.72 4.33
N ASN A 187 6.50 -3.48 4.82
CA ASN A 187 7.72 -2.70 4.86
C ASN A 187 8.75 -3.34 5.80
N LEU A 188 9.97 -3.54 5.33
CA LEU A 188 11.07 -4.17 6.08
C LEU A 188 12.05 -3.17 6.70
N GLN A 189 11.96 -1.88 6.40
CA GLN A 189 12.82 -0.87 7.03
C GLN A 189 12.75 -0.96 8.55
N GLY A 190 13.91 -1.02 9.21
CA GLY A 190 14.03 -1.17 10.66
C GLY A 190 13.53 -2.51 11.24
N LYS A 191 13.21 -3.51 10.41
CA LYS A 191 12.67 -4.82 10.86
C LYS A 191 13.57 -6.00 10.56
N MET A 192 14.61 -5.81 9.78
CA MET A 192 15.59 -6.84 9.40
C MET A 192 16.75 -6.89 10.40
N ALA A 193 17.45 -8.04 10.43
CA ALA A 193 18.71 -8.17 11.16
C ALA A 193 19.86 -7.38 10.53
N LEU A 194 19.74 -7.04 9.24
CA LEU A 194 20.74 -6.25 8.51
C LEU A 194 20.69 -4.78 8.95
N PRO A 195 21.85 -4.11 9.12
CA PRO A 195 21.93 -2.71 9.52
C PRO A 195 21.65 -1.77 8.34
N ILE A 196 20.44 -1.85 7.80
CA ILE A 196 20.00 -1.03 6.67
C ILE A 196 19.60 0.35 7.20
N PRO A 197 20.19 1.44 6.72
CA PRO A 197 19.83 2.79 7.12
C PRO A 197 18.38 3.14 6.79
N ASP A 198 17.72 3.91 7.66
CA ASP A 198 16.31 4.31 7.49
C ASP A 198 16.06 5.20 6.25
N ASN A 199 17.10 5.86 5.74
CA ASN A 199 17.06 6.67 4.54
C ASN A 199 17.44 5.90 3.26
N SER A 200 17.53 4.56 3.31
CA SER A 200 17.78 3.73 2.14
C SER A 200 16.61 3.79 1.17
N PHE A 201 16.91 3.97 -0.11
CA PHE A 201 15.92 4.10 -1.19
C PHE A 201 15.89 2.85 -2.05
N GLY A 202 14.67 2.33 -2.29
CA GLY A 202 14.46 1.16 -3.14
C GLY A 202 13.26 0.33 -2.70
N ASN A 203 13.14 -0.87 -3.24
CA ASN A 203 12.10 -1.83 -2.87
C ASN A 203 12.57 -2.67 -1.68
N LEU A 204 12.16 -2.30 -0.47
CA LEU A 204 12.49 -3.01 0.76
C LEU A 204 11.20 -3.53 1.41
N TYR A 205 10.58 -4.49 0.78
CA TYR A 205 9.37 -5.12 1.28
C TYR A 205 9.38 -6.63 1.06
N MET A 206 8.54 -7.31 1.81
CA MET A 206 8.19 -8.72 1.55
C MET A 206 6.67 -8.89 1.53
N VAL A 207 6.22 -10.03 1.05
CA VAL A 207 4.80 -10.36 1.00
C VAL A 207 4.48 -11.39 2.08
N ALA A 208 3.58 -11.05 3.00
CA ALA A 208 2.96 -11.99 3.91
C ALA A 208 1.72 -12.59 3.23
N ASN A 209 1.61 -13.92 3.28
CA ASN A 209 0.51 -14.66 2.66
C ASN A 209 -0.35 -15.31 3.75
N ALA A 210 -1.59 -14.85 3.89
CA ALA A 210 -2.59 -15.49 4.73
C ALA A 210 -3.49 -16.38 3.87
N TRP A 211 -3.71 -17.61 4.32
CA TRP A 211 -4.49 -18.61 3.62
C TRP A 211 -5.83 -18.81 4.34
N PHE A 212 -6.87 -18.96 3.55
CA PHE A 212 -8.17 -19.38 4.00
C PHE A 212 -8.64 -20.55 3.14
N SER A 213 -8.71 -21.74 3.73
CA SER A 213 -9.23 -22.94 3.09
C SER A 213 -10.73 -23.03 3.37
N GLY A 214 -11.51 -22.99 2.30
CA GLY A 214 -12.96 -22.92 2.40
C GLY A 214 -13.65 -24.27 2.53
N ASP A 215 -13.18 -25.17 3.36
CA ASP A 215 -13.71 -26.53 3.44
C ASP A 215 -15.11 -26.65 4.04
N ASN A 216 -15.71 -25.54 4.44
CA ASN A 216 -16.98 -25.62 5.16
C ASN A 216 -18.08 -24.75 4.58
N GLU A 217 -19.29 -25.30 4.60
CA GLU A 217 -20.59 -24.62 4.48
C GLU A 217 -20.76 -23.56 5.59
N SER A 218 -19.86 -23.52 6.58
CA SER A 218 -19.89 -22.62 7.72
C SER A 218 -19.71 -21.16 7.33
N LYS A 219 -20.37 -20.31 8.07
CA LYS A 219 -20.26 -18.86 7.97
C LYS A 219 -18.85 -18.42 8.34
N ILE A 220 -18.17 -17.72 7.43
CA ILE A 220 -16.84 -17.18 7.66
C ILE A 220 -16.91 -16.11 8.74
N GLU A 221 -16.19 -16.29 9.83
CA GLU A 221 -16.14 -15.30 10.90
C GLU A 221 -14.97 -14.32 10.72
N LEU A 222 -15.18 -13.05 11.11
CA LEU A 222 -14.18 -12.01 10.90
C LEU A 222 -12.91 -12.25 11.72
N HIS A 223 -13.05 -12.80 12.93
CA HIS A 223 -11.91 -13.08 13.80
C HIS A 223 -10.96 -14.14 13.20
N GLU A 224 -11.49 -15.17 12.52
CA GLU A 224 -10.67 -16.19 11.86
C GLU A 224 -9.75 -15.59 10.78
N LEU A 225 -10.29 -14.66 9.97
CA LEU A 225 -9.51 -13.99 8.93
C LEU A 225 -8.48 -13.02 9.53
N VAL A 226 -8.82 -12.36 10.64
CA VAL A 226 -7.88 -11.49 11.38
C VAL A 226 -6.75 -12.33 11.97
N ASP A 227 -7.05 -13.48 12.58
CA ASP A 227 -6.04 -14.37 13.17
C ASP A 227 -5.11 -14.93 12.08
N ALA A 228 -5.65 -15.43 10.98
CA ALA A 228 -4.86 -15.93 9.84
C ALA A 228 -3.95 -14.82 9.27
N PHE A 229 -4.46 -13.60 9.14
CA PHE A 229 -3.69 -12.46 8.66
C PHE A 229 -2.60 -12.05 9.66
N HIS A 230 -2.92 -11.97 10.95
CA HIS A 230 -1.95 -11.67 12.01
C HIS A 230 -0.80 -12.69 12.03
N ASP A 231 -1.13 -13.98 11.98
CA ASP A 231 -0.14 -15.04 12.00
C ASP A 231 0.76 -15.01 10.75
N SER A 232 0.22 -14.69 9.59
CA SER A 232 1.01 -14.54 8.37
C SER A 232 2.04 -13.40 8.49
N ILE A 233 1.66 -12.26 9.06
CA ILE A 233 2.56 -11.12 9.31
C ILE A 233 3.64 -11.52 10.32
N ARG A 234 3.27 -12.16 11.42
CA ARG A 234 4.20 -12.59 12.48
C ARG A 234 5.25 -13.57 11.92
N ASN A 235 4.82 -14.55 11.14
CA ASN A 235 5.71 -15.54 10.54
C ASN A 235 6.66 -14.89 9.53
N ALA A 236 6.14 -14.01 8.66
CA ALA A 236 6.93 -13.25 7.72
C ALA A 236 8.02 -12.41 8.41
N LEU A 237 7.67 -11.67 9.46
CA LEU A 237 8.62 -10.86 10.24
C LEU A 237 9.62 -11.72 11.04
N HIS A 238 9.24 -12.91 11.47
CA HIS A 238 10.18 -13.85 12.10
C HIS A 238 11.23 -14.34 11.10
N ASP A 239 10.81 -14.64 9.87
CA ASP A 239 11.73 -15.11 8.83
C ASP A 239 12.72 -14.02 8.39
N CYS A 240 12.32 -12.74 8.40
CA CYS A 240 13.21 -11.61 8.12
C CYS A 240 14.32 -11.40 9.17
N LYS A 241 14.16 -11.92 10.38
CA LYS A 241 15.14 -11.79 11.46
C LYS A 241 16.14 -12.95 11.50
N LYS A 242 15.95 -13.96 10.67
CA LYS A 242 16.94 -15.02 10.52
C LYS A 242 18.12 -14.50 9.72
N PRO A 243 19.36 -14.84 10.13
CA PRO A 243 20.58 -14.44 9.44
C PRO A 243 20.68 -15.03 8.04
#